data_6ce0740d66dee8cd672755f2640a15b8
#
_entry.id   6ce0740d66dee8cd672755f2640a15b8
#
_cell.length_a   1.000
_cell.length_b   1.000
_cell.length_c   1.000
_cell.angle_alpha   90.00
_cell.angle_beta   90.00
_cell.angle_gamma   90.00
#
_symmetry.space_group_name_H-M   'P 1'
#
loop_
_entity.id
_entity.type
_entity.pdbx_description
1 polymer ?
#
loop_
_entity_poly.entity_id
_entity_poly.type
_entity_poly.pdbx_seq_one_letter_code
_entity_poly.pdbx_strand_id
1 'polypeptide(L)'
;MIETPEAQRQDNVTNWAAEQFRGHYQDSSISKDDIWFYIYGVMHAPDWRKTYAKDLRESLPRVPLAPDFAAFRDAGRELMDLHTGYESCPEYENVVCQVDGTPSEDDDADPDVYRIADRMRWSKFNLPGIADLSESESQNQDDSRSSEVAPKFDKTRLVINPRCELVNIPLQAHNYTVSGRSPLEWEVDSLRHKEDKRSGITDDPNTCEEWADNPFELIRHLRRLVYVSVKSAEIIASLPASINLDAAGDPKPSTERRK
;
A
#
# COMPACT_ATOMS: atom_id res chain seq x y z
N MET A 1 -21.85 21.94 31.22
CA MET A 1 -20.72 21.34 30.52
C MET A 1 -20.73 19.87 30.90
N ILE A 2 -20.98 18.99 29.95
CA ILE A 2 -20.90 17.53 30.16
C ILE A 2 -19.43 17.19 29.91
N GLU A 3 -18.70 16.86 30.98
CA GLU A 3 -17.35 16.32 30.87
C GLU A 3 -17.45 14.98 30.15
N THR A 4 -16.93 14.91 28.94
CA THR A 4 -16.72 13.65 28.25
C THR A 4 -15.62 12.88 29.01
N PRO A 5 -15.87 11.66 29.49
CA PRO A 5 -14.84 10.88 30.17
C PRO A 5 -13.66 10.71 29.21
N GLU A 6 -12.44 10.99 29.69
CA GLU A 6 -11.21 10.72 28.96
C GLU A 6 -11.26 9.27 28.44
N ALA A 7 -11.15 9.13 27.11
CA ALA A 7 -11.13 7.83 26.48
C ALA A 7 -9.92 7.04 27.03
N GLN A 8 -10.19 6.05 27.86
CA GLN A 8 -9.14 5.20 28.44
C GLN A 8 -8.52 4.38 27.31
N ARG A 9 -7.20 4.57 27.06
CA ARG A 9 -6.46 3.78 26.06
C ARG A 9 -6.62 2.30 26.40
N GLN A 10 -7.19 1.53 25.48
CA GLN A 10 -7.33 0.10 25.60
C GLN A 10 -6.23 -0.61 24.78
N ASP A 11 -5.40 -1.42 25.47
CA ASP A 11 -4.36 -2.19 24.80
C ASP A 11 -4.97 -3.38 24.07
N ASN A 12 -4.62 -3.55 22.80
CA ASN A 12 -5.03 -4.69 21.98
C ASN A 12 -4.15 -5.95 22.23
N VAL A 13 -2.94 -5.75 22.79
CA VAL A 13 -2.06 -6.86 23.20
C VAL A 13 -2.37 -7.24 24.65
N THR A 14 -2.77 -8.49 24.86
CA THR A 14 -3.10 -9.01 26.22
C THR A 14 -1.84 -9.16 27.08
N ASN A 15 -2.00 -9.12 28.41
CA ASN A 15 -0.89 -9.38 29.33
C ASN A 15 -0.30 -10.78 29.11
N TRP A 16 -1.16 -11.79 28.88
CA TRP A 16 -0.73 -13.13 28.56
C TRP A 16 0.19 -13.17 27.33
N ALA A 17 -0.18 -12.49 26.23
CA ALA A 17 0.67 -12.43 25.05
C ALA A 17 2.01 -11.77 25.37
N ALA A 18 2.02 -10.66 26.12
CA ALA A 18 3.25 -9.99 26.52
C ALA A 18 4.18 -10.90 27.34
N GLU A 19 3.62 -11.70 28.25
CA GLU A 19 4.38 -12.69 29.04
C GLU A 19 4.98 -13.79 28.14
N GLN A 20 4.24 -14.26 27.12
CA GLN A 20 4.78 -15.24 26.17
C GLN A 20 5.98 -14.69 25.39
N PHE A 21 5.90 -13.45 24.89
CA PHE A 21 7.00 -12.81 24.19
C PHE A 21 8.21 -12.62 25.10
N ARG A 22 8.03 -12.04 26.31
CA ARG A 22 9.10 -11.83 27.29
C ARG A 22 9.76 -13.12 27.72
N GLY A 23 8.98 -14.18 27.93
CA GLY A 23 9.51 -15.50 28.31
C GLY A 23 10.29 -16.15 27.17
N HIS A 24 9.82 -16.05 25.92
CA HIS A 24 10.49 -16.65 24.77
C HIS A 24 11.85 -15.96 24.48
N TYR A 25 11.85 -14.62 24.44
CA TYR A 25 13.06 -13.85 24.12
C TYR A 25 13.94 -13.58 25.36
N GLN A 26 13.53 -14.01 26.55
CA GLN A 26 14.21 -13.76 27.83
C GLN A 26 14.50 -12.28 28.06
N ASP A 27 13.59 -11.42 27.63
CA ASP A 27 13.68 -9.98 27.74
C ASP A 27 12.40 -9.37 28.35
N SER A 28 12.52 -8.95 29.61
CA SER A 28 11.42 -8.35 30.37
C SER A 28 11.09 -6.91 29.92
N SER A 29 11.97 -6.29 29.14
CA SER A 29 11.79 -4.90 28.67
C SER A 29 10.82 -4.79 27.48
N ILE A 30 10.50 -5.91 26.81
CA ILE A 30 9.56 -5.92 25.69
C ILE A 30 8.21 -5.34 26.12
N SER A 31 7.83 -4.22 25.51
CA SER A 31 6.56 -3.55 25.73
C SER A 31 5.46 -4.15 24.84
N LYS A 32 4.21 -3.81 25.13
CA LYS A 32 3.08 -4.17 24.25
C LYS A 32 3.14 -3.46 22.90
N ASP A 33 3.66 -2.23 22.88
CA ASP A 33 3.88 -1.47 21.64
C ASP A 33 4.96 -2.14 20.78
N ASP A 34 6.05 -2.67 21.39
CA ASP A 34 7.07 -3.43 20.65
C ASP A 34 6.48 -4.69 20.00
N ILE A 35 5.58 -5.38 20.70
CA ILE A 35 4.88 -6.55 20.15
C ILE A 35 3.96 -6.14 19.00
N TRP A 36 3.30 -5.01 19.10
CA TRP A 36 2.45 -4.49 18.03
C TRP A 36 3.25 -4.20 16.76
N PHE A 37 4.38 -3.51 16.89
CA PHE A 37 5.28 -3.25 15.77
C PHE A 37 5.88 -4.55 15.22
N TYR A 38 6.27 -5.48 16.08
CA TYR A 38 6.75 -6.79 15.65
C TYR A 38 5.71 -7.53 14.78
N ILE A 39 4.46 -7.57 15.22
CA ILE A 39 3.36 -8.20 14.45
C ILE A 39 3.24 -7.51 13.08
N TYR A 40 3.30 -6.18 13.05
CA TYR A 40 3.21 -5.43 11.80
C TYR A 40 4.36 -5.77 10.85
N GLY A 41 5.58 -5.87 11.34
CA GLY A 41 6.75 -6.30 10.56
C GLY A 41 6.61 -7.72 10.02
N VAL A 42 6.20 -8.67 10.87
CA VAL A 42 5.97 -10.07 10.48
C VAL A 42 4.93 -10.18 9.37
N MET A 43 3.83 -9.43 9.45
CA MET A 43 2.76 -9.45 8.45
C MET A 43 3.21 -8.92 7.09
N HIS A 44 4.32 -8.18 7.02
CA HIS A 44 4.93 -7.71 5.77
C HIS A 44 6.01 -8.65 5.23
N ALA A 45 6.47 -9.62 6.01
CA ALA A 45 7.51 -10.56 5.58
C ALA A 45 7.02 -11.42 4.40
N PRO A 46 7.79 -11.52 3.29
CA PRO A 46 7.36 -12.24 2.09
C PRO A 46 7.05 -13.72 2.34
N ASP A 47 7.89 -14.41 3.12
CA ASP A 47 7.70 -15.84 3.43
C ASP A 47 6.45 -16.07 4.25
N TRP A 48 6.15 -15.19 5.22
CA TRP A 48 4.94 -15.26 6.02
C TRP A 48 3.70 -15.03 5.16
N ARG A 49 3.70 -14.00 4.32
CA ARG A 49 2.59 -13.70 3.40
C ARG A 49 2.32 -14.84 2.42
N LYS A 50 3.39 -15.48 1.89
CA LYS A 50 3.27 -16.62 0.98
C LYS A 50 2.69 -17.84 1.70
N THR A 51 3.17 -18.14 2.92
CA THR A 51 2.75 -19.32 3.68
C THR A 51 1.29 -19.21 4.12
N TYR A 52 0.88 -18.03 4.60
CA TYR A 52 -0.48 -17.83 5.14
C TYR A 52 -1.45 -17.16 4.16
N ALA A 53 -1.10 -17.07 2.87
CA ALA A 53 -1.94 -16.42 1.85
C ALA A 53 -3.37 -16.96 1.80
N LYS A 54 -3.56 -18.27 2.03
CA LYS A 54 -4.87 -18.91 2.08
C LYS A 54 -5.59 -18.60 3.39
N ASP A 55 -4.89 -18.71 4.51
CA ASP A 55 -5.45 -18.55 5.84
C ASP A 55 -5.90 -17.11 6.12
N LEU A 56 -5.24 -16.11 5.50
CA LEU A 56 -5.63 -14.71 5.57
C LEU A 56 -7.04 -14.41 5.06
N ARG A 57 -7.62 -15.32 4.27
CA ARG A 57 -9.00 -15.19 3.76
C ARG A 57 -10.03 -15.81 4.69
N GLU A 58 -9.63 -16.72 5.56
CA GLU A 58 -10.54 -17.57 6.33
C GLU A 58 -10.46 -17.37 7.85
N SER A 59 -9.31 -16.94 8.36
CA SER A 59 -9.08 -16.81 9.81
C SER A 59 -8.04 -15.74 10.15
N LEU A 60 -7.97 -15.40 11.44
CA LEU A 60 -6.89 -14.54 11.94
C LEU A 60 -5.55 -15.26 11.83
N PRO A 61 -4.52 -14.56 11.28
CA PRO A 61 -3.23 -15.16 11.06
C PRO A 61 -2.53 -15.49 12.39
N ARG A 62 -1.77 -16.58 12.40
CA ARG A 62 -0.88 -16.90 13.51
C ARG A 62 0.38 -16.05 13.41
N VAL A 63 0.82 -15.52 14.55
CA VAL A 63 2.06 -14.75 14.64
C VAL A 63 3.15 -15.67 15.16
N PRO A 64 4.16 -16.05 14.35
CA PRO A 64 5.28 -16.85 14.79
C PRO A 64 6.20 -16.03 15.69
N LEU A 65 6.97 -16.71 16.55
CA LEU A 65 8.05 -16.10 17.32
C LEU A 65 9.35 -16.25 16.51
N ALA A 66 9.64 -15.25 15.66
CA ALA A 66 10.83 -15.26 14.81
C ALA A 66 12.12 -15.16 15.64
N PRO A 67 13.25 -15.73 15.18
CA PRO A 67 14.51 -15.68 15.93
C PRO A 67 15.02 -14.25 16.19
N ASP A 68 14.79 -13.32 15.30
CA ASP A 68 15.21 -11.93 15.42
C ASP A 68 14.00 -11.01 15.67
N PHE A 69 13.63 -10.89 16.94
CA PHE A 69 12.53 -10.00 17.36
C PHE A 69 12.80 -8.53 16.99
N ALA A 70 14.03 -8.08 17.21
CA ALA A 70 14.39 -6.67 17.04
C ALA A 70 14.26 -6.23 15.58
N ALA A 71 14.76 -7.06 14.64
CA ALA A 71 14.66 -6.74 13.21
C ALA A 71 13.20 -6.58 12.76
N PHE A 72 12.30 -7.48 13.17
CA PHE A 72 10.88 -7.37 12.81
C PHE A 72 10.17 -6.22 13.53
N ARG A 73 10.49 -5.98 14.81
CA ARG A 73 9.94 -4.84 15.56
C ARG A 73 10.32 -3.51 14.92
N ASP A 74 11.62 -3.33 14.62
CA ASP A 74 12.13 -2.05 14.13
C ASP A 74 11.62 -1.77 12.72
N ALA A 75 11.66 -2.77 11.82
CA ALA A 75 11.06 -2.66 10.49
C ALA A 75 9.53 -2.42 10.55
N GLY A 76 8.84 -3.08 11.48
CA GLY A 76 7.40 -2.88 11.66
C GLY A 76 7.06 -1.49 12.18
N ARG A 77 7.90 -0.89 13.04
CA ARG A 77 7.74 0.49 13.49
C ARG A 77 7.92 1.44 12.33
N GLU A 78 9.01 1.29 11.56
CA GLU A 78 9.31 2.14 10.42
C GLU A 78 8.22 2.07 9.34
N LEU A 79 7.73 0.87 9.03
CA LEU A 79 6.59 0.68 8.11
C LEU A 79 5.32 1.35 8.63
N MET A 80 5.01 1.22 9.92
CA MET A 80 3.80 1.81 10.49
C MET A 80 3.86 3.33 10.47
N ASP A 81 5.00 3.92 10.87
CA ASP A 81 5.20 5.37 10.85
C ASP A 81 5.08 5.91 9.42
N LEU A 82 5.65 5.21 8.45
CA LEU A 82 5.54 5.54 7.02
C LEU A 82 4.10 5.47 6.51
N HIS A 83 3.36 4.40 6.85
CA HIS A 83 2.00 4.18 6.33
C HIS A 83 0.95 5.06 7.01
N THR A 84 1.15 5.44 8.29
CA THR A 84 0.24 6.35 8.98
C THR A 84 0.55 7.81 8.71
N GLY A 85 1.81 8.13 8.36
CA GLY A 85 2.27 9.48 8.05
C GLY A 85 2.39 9.79 6.56
N TYR A 86 1.80 9.00 5.68
CA TYR A 86 2.01 9.09 4.22
C TYR A 86 1.62 10.45 3.63
N GLU A 87 0.64 11.14 4.20
CA GLU A 87 0.20 12.46 3.74
C GLU A 87 1.24 13.56 3.95
N SER A 88 2.15 13.36 4.93
CA SER A 88 3.20 14.30 5.29
C SER A 88 4.61 13.82 4.94
N CYS A 89 4.74 12.66 4.30
CA CYS A 89 6.05 12.14 3.88
C CYS A 89 6.62 12.97 2.71
N PRO A 90 7.94 12.87 2.46
CA PRO A 90 8.56 13.49 1.29
C PRO A 90 7.95 13.01 -0.02
N GLU A 91 7.97 13.87 -1.03
CA GLU A 91 7.70 13.50 -2.40
C GLU A 91 8.86 12.69 -2.99
N TYR A 92 8.59 11.78 -3.93
CA TYR A 92 9.66 11.05 -4.62
C TYR A 92 10.27 11.94 -5.71
N GLU A 93 11.48 12.44 -5.46
CA GLU A 93 12.14 13.50 -6.23
C GLU A 93 12.33 13.19 -7.73
N ASN A 94 12.50 11.91 -8.09
CA ASN A 94 12.78 11.52 -9.48
C ASN A 94 11.52 11.41 -10.35
N VAL A 95 10.33 11.47 -9.76
CA VAL A 95 9.07 11.49 -10.53
C VAL A 95 8.80 12.90 -10.98
N VAL A 96 8.77 13.10 -12.29
CA VAL A 96 8.57 14.40 -12.93
C VAL A 96 7.15 14.51 -13.46
N CYS A 97 6.47 15.62 -13.13
CA CYS A 97 5.26 16.01 -13.80
C CYS A 97 5.61 16.70 -15.12
N GLN A 98 4.96 16.31 -16.21
CA GLN A 98 5.11 16.95 -17.51
C GLN A 98 3.75 17.46 -17.98
N VAL A 99 3.73 18.72 -18.45
CA VAL A 99 2.60 19.34 -19.12
C VAL A 99 3.00 19.62 -20.57
N ASP A 100 2.24 19.08 -21.51
CA ASP A 100 2.53 19.16 -22.95
C ASP A 100 3.98 18.72 -23.29
N GLY A 101 4.49 17.72 -22.55
CA GLY A 101 5.84 17.16 -22.71
C GLY A 101 6.96 17.99 -22.07
N THR A 102 6.66 19.06 -21.35
CA THR A 102 7.63 19.90 -20.64
C THR A 102 7.49 19.73 -19.12
N PRO A 103 8.60 19.60 -18.36
CA PRO A 103 8.52 19.55 -16.89
C PRO A 103 7.80 20.78 -16.32
N SER A 104 6.91 20.54 -15.34
CA SER A 104 6.11 21.55 -14.66
C SER A 104 6.05 21.28 -13.16
N GLU A 105 6.13 22.33 -12.33
CA GLU A 105 6.23 22.28 -10.87
C GLU A 105 5.34 23.32 -10.18
N ASP A 106 4.01 23.19 -10.35
CA ASP A 106 3.02 24.09 -9.73
C ASP A 106 3.11 25.56 -10.24
N ASP A 107 3.64 25.74 -11.45
CA ASP A 107 3.92 27.05 -12.06
C ASP A 107 3.20 27.24 -13.41
N ASP A 108 2.30 26.31 -13.79
CA ASP A 108 1.52 26.45 -15.00
C ASP A 108 0.50 27.59 -14.85
N ALA A 109 0.36 28.40 -15.88
CA ALA A 109 -0.59 29.51 -15.92
C ALA A 109 -2.07 29.06 -15.87
N ASP A 110 -2.32 27.77 -16.18
CA ASP A 110 -3.63 27.11 -16.11
C ASP A 110 -3.56 25.94 -15.11
N PRO A 111 -3.86 26.17 -13.82
CA PRO A 111 -3.80 25.12 -12.80
C PRO A 111 -4.71 23.93 -13.11
N ASP A 112 -5.76 24.12 -13.88
CA ASP A 112 -6.69 23.03 -14.24
C ASP A 112 -6.04 21.97 -15.14
N VAL A 113 -4.85 22.24 -15.69
CA VAL A 113 -4.06 21.25 -16.42
C VAL A 113 -3.70 20.01 -15.59
N TYR A 114 -3.65 20.12 -14.26
CA TYR A 114 -3.35 19.01 -13.36
C TYR A 114 -4.58 18.17 -12.98
N ARG A 115 -5.81 18.58 -13.39
CA ARG A 115 -7.05 17.87 -13.04
C ARG A 115 -7.22 16.58 -13.84
N ILE A 116 -7.87 15.60 -13.22
CA ILE A 116 -8.25 14.35 -13.87
C ILE A 116 -9.39 14.65 -14.86
N ALA A 117 -9.21 14.30 -16.15
CA ALA A 117 -10.24 14.54 -17.16
C ALA A 117 -11.42 13.53 -17.06
N ASP A 118 -11.11 12.25 -16.93
CA ASP A 118 -12.07 11.13 -16.77
C ASP A 118 -11.51 10.12 -15.76
N ARG A 119 -10.35 9.56 -16.07
CA ARG A 119 -9.58 8.66 -15.22
C ARG A 119 -8.10 8.71 -15.59
N MET A 120 -7.23 8.48 -14.64
CA MET A 120 -5.81 8.25 -14.86
C MET A 120 -5.57 6.91 -15.56
N ARG A 121 -4.51 6.81 -16.35
CA ARG A 121 -4.17 5.59 -17.11
C ARG A 121 -2.67 5.39 -17.18
N TRP A 122 -2.23 4.15 -17.09
CA TRP A 122 -0.87 3.77 -17.43
C TRP A 122 -0.65 3.92 -18.93
N SER A 123 0.51 4.45 -19.31
CA SER A 123 0.88 4.59 -20.72
C SER A 123 0.95 3.21 -21.39
N LYS A 124 0.62 3.11 -22.66
CA LYS A 124 0.85 1.88 -23.43
C LYS A 124 2.28 1.87 -23.94
N PHE A 125 2.93 0.71 -23.97
CA PHE A 125 4.19 0.59 -24.69
C PHE A 125 3.95 0.87 -26.18
N ASN A 126 4.63 1.87 -26.73
CA ASN A 126 4.71 2.06 -28.16
C ASN A 126 5.68 1.00 -28.76
N LEU A 127 5.20 -0.23 -28.93
CA LEU A 127 5.92 -1.23 -29.70
C LEU A 127 5.65 -0.96 -31.19
N PRO A 128 6.66 -0.53 -31.98
CA PRO A 128 6.46 -0.35 -33.41
C PRO A 128 6.11 -1.71 -34.04
N GLY A 129 4.89 -1.86 -34.54
CA GLY A 129 4.45 -3.02 -35.32
C GLY A 129 3.26 -3.83 -34.78
N ILE A 130 2.63 -3.46 -33.66
CA ILE A 130 1.36 -4.07 -33.23
C ILE A 130 0.26 -3.01 -33.38
N ALA A 131 -0.30 -2.93 -34.59
CA ALA A 131 -1.51 -2.19 -34.83
C ALA A 131 -2.69 -2.85 -34.11
N ASP A 132 -3.46 -2.01 -33.41
CA ASP A 132 -4.84 -2.18 -32.96
C ASP A 132 -5.38 -3.63 -32.90
N LEU A 133 -5.33 -4.21 -31.72
CA LEU A 133 -6.30 -5.23 -31.34
C LEU A 133 -7.29 -4.57 -30.39
N SER A 134 -8.46 -4.32 -30.94
CA SER A 134 -9.67 -3.76 -30.38
C SER A 134 -9.95 -4.19 -28.93
N GLU A 135 -10.43 -3.19 -28.18
CA GLU A 135 -11.10 -3.32 -26.91
C GLU A 135 -12.19 -4.41 -26.97
N SER A 136 -11.92 -5.54 -26.34
CA SER A 136 -12.97 -6.44 -25.87
C SER A 136 -12.64 -6.85 -24.45
N GLU A 137 -13.50 -6.37 -23.56
CA GLU A 137 -13.56 -6.77 -22.16
C GLU A 137 -13.61 -8.29 -22.06
N SER A 138 -12.72 -8.87 -21.27
CA SER A 138 -12.88 -10.23 -20.78
C SER A 138 -12.45 -10.28 -19.33
N GLN A 139 -13.45 -10.11 -18.49
CA GLN A 139 -13.46 -10.69 -17.15
C GLN A 139 -13.48 -12.21 -17.31
N ASN A 140 -12.35 -12.86 -17.00
CA ASN A 140 -12.26 -14.20 -16.43
C ASN A 140 -10.79 -14.57 -16.31
N GLN A 141 -10.24 -14.44 -15.13
CA GLN A 141 -8.94 -15.02 -14.80
C GLN A 141 -9.17 -16.43 -14.31
N ASP A 142 -8.79 -17.40 -15.14
CA ASP A 142 -8.44 -18.73 -14.69
C ASP A 142 -6.91 -18.86 -14.79
N ASP A 143 -6.32 -19.12 -13.64
CA ASP A 143 -4.88 -19.12 -13.39
C ASP A 143 -4.31 -20.47 -13.80
N SER A 144 -3.61 -20.50 -14.90
CA SER A 144 -2.47 -21.42 -15.09
C SER A 144 -1.95 -21.42 -16.53
N ARG A 145 -0.98 -20.53 -16.83
CA ARG A 145 0.06 -20.77 -17.85
C ARG A 145 1.09 -19.64 -17.80
N SER A 146 2.28 -19.94 -17.28
CA SER A 146 3.48 -19.11 -17.42
C SER A 146 3.90 -19.07 -18.90
N SER A 147 3.42 -18.07 -19.61
CA SER A 147 4.06 -17.52 -20.79
C SER A 147 4.40 -16.08 -20.48
N GLU A 148 5.66 -15.68 -20.63
CA GLU A 148 6.13 -14.28 -20.51
C GLU A 148 5.44 -13.45 -21.58
N VAL A 149 4.21 -13.03 -21.32
CA VAL A 149 3.54 -12.00 -22.11
C VAL A 149 4.18 -10.69 -21.71
N ALA A 150 4.81 -10.00 -22.67
CA ALA A 150 5.36 -8.67 -22.46
C ALA A 150 4.32 -7.77 -21.78
N PRO A 151 4.71 -6.94 -20.78
CA PRO A 151 3.77 -6.12 -20.05
C PRO A 151 3.02 -5.19 -21.02
N LYS A 152 1.70 -5.19 -20.93
CA LYS A 152 0.81 -4.42 -21.80
C LYS A 152 0.94 -2.91 -21.60
N PHE A 153 1.36 -2.49 -20.40
CA PHE A 153 1.43 -1.09 -19.99
C PHE A 153 2.81 -0.73 -19.46
N ASP A 154 3.24 0.48 -19.77
CA ASP A 154 4.42 1.11 -19.19
C ASP A 154 4.07 1.70 -17.81
N LYS A 155 4.46 0.99 -16.77
CA LYS A 155 4.25 1.37 -15.36
C LYS A 155 5.17 2.51 -14.89
N THR A 156 6.08 2.98 -15.73
CA THR A 156 6.95 4.13 -15.44
C THR A 156 6.31 5.46 -15.81
N ARG A 157 5.13 5.43 -16.47
CA ARG A 157 4.42 6.61 -16.97
C ARG A 157 2.93 6.53 -16.66
N LEU A 158 2.43 7.56 -15.96
CA LEU A 158 1.03 7.69 -15.58
C LEU A 158 0.43 8.92 -16.23
N VAL A 159 -0.53 8.72 -17.11
CA VAL A 159 -1.28 9.79 -17.81
C VAL A 159 -2.42 10.24 -16.90
N ILE A 160 -2.41 11.51 -16.47
CA ILE A 160 -3.46 12.14 -15.67
C ILE A 160 -4.60 12.60 -16.59
N ASN A 161 -4.22 13.29 -17.67
CA ASN A 161 -5.12 13.76 -18.73
C ASN A 161 -4.31 13.91 -20.03
N PRO A 162 -4.90 14.32 -21.17
CA PRO A 162 -4.18 14.43 -22.45
C PRO A 162 -2.97 15.37 -22.46
N ARG A 163 -2.89 16.33 -21.52
CA ARG A 163 -1.81 17.30 -21.41
C ARG A 163 -0.81 17.01 -20.30
N CYS A 164 -1.25 16.30 -19.24
CA CYS A 164 -0.48 16.09 -18.02
C CYS A 164 -0.17 14.62 -17.80
N GLU A 165 1.11 14.32 -17.53
CA GLU A 165 1.55 12.98 -17.17
C GLU A 165 2.66 13.01 -16.11
N LEU A 166 2.75 11.93 -15.29
CA LEU A 166 3.91 11.64 -14.44
C LEU A 166 4.82 10.67 -15.17
N VAL A 167 6.12 10.98 -15.19
CA VAL A 167 7.15 10.12 -15.80
C VAL A 167 8.23 9.78 -14.79
N ASN A 168 9.06 8.79 -15.13
CA ASN A 168 10.15 8.27 -14.27
C ASN A 168 9.64 7.61 -12.97
N ILE A 169 8.44 7.06 -12.96
CA ILE A 169 7.97 6.25 -11.84
C ILE A 169 8.85 4.98 -11.78
N PRO A 170 9.57 4.73 -10.66
CA PRO A 170 10.43 3.56 -10.58
C PRO A 170 9.59 2.28 -10.50
N LEU A 171 9.98 1.25 -11.23
CA LEU A 171 9.28 -0.05 -11.19
C LEU A 171 9.27 -0.65 -9.79
N GLN A 172 10.22 -0.30 -8.94
CA GLN A 172 10.28 -0.69 -7.54
C GLN A 172 9.04 -0.25 -6.75
N ALA A 173 8.38 0.86 -7.12
CA ALA A 173 7.14 1.32 -6.49
C ALA A 173 5.98 0.32 -6.64
N HIS A 174 6.07 -0.62 -7.58
CA HIS A 174 5.07 -1.67 -7.79
C HIS A 174 5.39 -2.98 -7.06
N ASN A 175 6.54 -3.08 -6.37
CA ASN A 175 6.93 -4.27 -5.62
C ASN A 175 6.21 -4.40 -4.28
N TYR A 176 5.88 -3.26 -3.64
CA TYR A 176 5.04 -3.26 -2.44
C TYR A 176 3.56 -3.35 -2.87
N THR A 177 2.88 -4.41 -2.44
CA THR A 177 1.49 -4.64 -2.82
C THR A 177 0.59 -4.92 -1.63
N VAL A 178 -0.61 -4.34 -1.66
CA VAL A 178 -1.71 -4.61 -0.74
C VAL A 178 -2.85 -5.23 -1.54
N SER A 179 -3.25 -6.46 -1.21
CA SER A 179 -4.27 -7.19 -1.96
C SER A 179 -4.00 -7.29 -3.48
N GLY A 180 -2.70 -7.47 -3.84
CA GLY A 180 -2.27 -7.70 -5.21
C GLY A 180 -2.04 -6.45 -6.07
N ARG A 181 -2.18 -5.25 -5.51
CA ARG A 181 -1.92 -3.98 -6.20
C ARG A 181 -1.03 -3.07 -5.36
N SER A 182 -0.21 -2.25 -6.02
CA SER A 182 0.55 -1.20 -5.31
C SER A 182 -0.37 -0.08 -4.81
N PRO A 183 0.03 0.71 -3.79
CA PRO A 183 -0.74 1.88 -3.35
C PRO A 183 -1.09 2.81 -4.51
N LEU A 184 -0.13 3.08 -5.39
CA LEU A 184 -0.36 3.91 -6.56
C LEU A 184 -1.40 3.30 -7.53
N GLU A 185 -1.41 1.98 -7.73
CA GLU A 185 -2.42 1.31 -8.57
C GLU A 185 -3.82 1.37 -7.96
N TRP A 186 -3.92 1.28 -6.63
CA TRP A 186 -5.20 1.47 -5.93
C TRP A 186 -5.73 2.89 -6.16
N GLU A 187 -4.85 3.90 -6.03
CA GLU A 187 -5.22 5.29 -6.22
C GLU A 187 -5.67 5.59 -7.63
N VAL A 188 -4.89 5.14 -8.64
CA VAL A 188 -5.23 5.26 -10.06
C VAL A 188 -6.60 4.65 -10.39
N ASP A 189 -6.97 3.55 -9.74
CA ASP A 189 -8.25 2.88 -9.99
C ASP A 189 -9.41 3.53 -9.21
N SER A 190 -9.13 4.15 -8.06
CA SER A 190 -10.13 4.83 -7.23
C SER A 190 -10.51 6.20 -7.80
N LEU A 191 -9.53 6.99 -8.23
CA LEU A 191 -9.71 8.35 -8.73
C LEU A 191 -10.19 8.38 -10.18
N ARG A 192 -11.48 8.20 -10.35
CA ARG A 192 -12.15 8.29 -11.66
C ARG A 192 -13.53 8.91 -11.51
N HIS A 193 -13.96 9.64 -12.52
CA HIS A 193 -15.34 10.10 -12.61
C HIS A 193 -16.29 8.91 -12.68
N LYS A 194 -17.27 8.88 -11.81
CA LYS A 194 -18.32 7.85 -11.76
C LYS A 194 -19.68 8.51 -11.60
N GLU A 195 -20.66 7.99 -12.30
CA GLU A 195 -22.05 8.35 -12.13
C GLU A 195 -22.85 7.11 -11.75
N ASP A 196 -23.47 7.13 -10.57
CA ASP A 196 -24.43 6.11 -10.19
C ASP A 196 -25.75 6.35 -10.95
N LYS A 197 -25.99 5.53 -11.96
CA LYS A 197 -27.17 5.65 -12.84
C LYS A 197 -28.50 5.55 -12.10
N ARG A 198 -28.54 4.98 -10.90
CA ARG A 198 -29.75 4.79 -10.11
C ARG A 198 -30.06 6.00 -9.23
N SER A 199 -29.06 6.56 -8.60
CA SER A 199 -29.19 7.71 -7.70
C SER A 199 -28.93 9.04 -8.39
N GLY A 200 -28.26 9.06 -9.55
CA GLY A 200 -27.78 10.26 -10.23
C GLY A 200 -26.63 10.96 -9.49
N ILE A 201 -26.03 10.30 -8.50
CA ILE A 201 -24.88 10.85 -7.76
C ILE A 201 -23.63 10.73 -8.63
N THR A 202 -22.96 11.85 -8.83
CA THR A 202 -21.67 11.91 -9.54
C THR A 202 -20.54 11.98 -8.52
N ASP A 203 -19.58 11.08 -8.64
CA ASP A 203 -18.32 11.08 -7.91
C ASP A 203 -17.25 11.70 -8.82
N ASP A 204 -16.84 12.92 -8.49
CA ASP A 204 -15.81 13.67 -9.22
C ASP A 204 -14.54 13.73 -8.37
N PRO A 205 -13.45 13.03 -8.75
CA PRO A 205 -12.21 13.01 -8.00
C PRO A 205 -11.56 14.39 -7.84
N ASN A 206 -11.89 15.37 -8.67
CA ASN A 206 -11.34 16.72 -8.57
C ASN A 206 -12.00 17.56 -7.47
N THR A 207 -13.05 17.06 -6.81
CA THR A 207 -13.72 17.75 -5.68
C THR A 207 -13.16 17.34 -4.31
N CYS A 208 -12.12 16.50 -4.27
CA CYS A 208 -11.45 16.14 -3.04
C CYS A 208 -10.87 17.39 -2.35
N GLU A 209 -11.14 17.57 -1.05
CA GLU A 209 -10.71 18.74 -0.26
C GLU A 209 -9.19 18.96 -0.32
N GLU A 210 -8.42 17.90 -0.49
CA GLU A 210 -6.95 17.95 -0.50
C GLU A 210 -6.39 18.69 -1.72
N TRP A 211 -7.06 18.64 -2.88
CA TRP A 211 -6.58 19.26 -4.14
C TRP A 211 -7.63 20.03 -4.93
N ALA A 212 -8.84 20.23 -4.38
CA ALA A 212 -9.89 21.00 -5.08
C ALA A 212 -9.46 22.44 -5.36
N ASP A 213 -8.80 23.08 -4.38
CA ASP A 213 -8.35 24.47 -4.47
C ASP A 213 -7.00 24.61 -5.18
N ASN A 214 -6.11 23.62 -5.02
CA ASN A 214 -4.83 23.54 -5.71
C ASN A 214 -4.67 22.17 -6.39
N PRO A 215 -5.01 22.04 -7.70
CA PRO A 215 -4.94 20.77 -8.40
C PRO A 215 -3.54 20.12 -8.45
N PHE A 216 -2.45 20.89 -8.26
CA PHE A 216 -1.10 20.35 -8.20
C PHE A 216 -0.87 19.50 -6.95
N GLU A 217 -1.66 19.65 -5.89
CA GLU A 217 -1.59 18.77 -4.71
C GLU A 217 -1.88 17.29 -5.06
N LEU A 218 -2.69 17.02 -6.09
CA LEU A 218 -2.84 15.66 -6.64
C LEU A 218 -1.49 15.08 -7.10
N ILE A 219 -0.68 15.88 -7.79
CA ILE A 219 0.65 15.48 -8.28
C ILE A 219 1.56 15.16 -7.09
N ARG A 220 1.57 16.02 -6.06
CA ARG A 220 2.33 15.81 -4.81
C ARG A 220 1.87 14.56 -4.08
N HIS A 221 0.55 14.35 -3.97
CA HIS A 221 -0.03 13.14 -3.40
C HIS A 221 0.47 11.87 -4.11
N LEU A 222 0.41 11.83 -5.43
CA LEU A 222 0.90 10.69 -6.22
C LEU A 222 2.40 10.46 -6.04
N ARG A 223 3.22 11.53 -5.97
CA ARG A 223 4.66 11.42 -5.67
C ARG A 223 4.92 10.87 -4.26
N ARG A 224 4.11 11.24 -3.25
CA ARG A 224 4.18 10.68 -1.89
C ARG A 224 3.84 9.19 -1.89
N LEU A 225 2.82 8.76 -2.65
CA LEU A 225 2.49 7.33 -2.78
C LEU A 225 3.63 6.52 -3.43
N VAL A 226 4.34 7.10 -4.40
CA VAL A 226 5.56 6.48 -4.96
C VAL A 226 6.64 6.36 -3.89
N TYR A 227 6.88 7.41 -3.10
CA TYR A 227 7.86 7.41 -2.01
C TYR A 227 7.53 6.30 -0.99
N VAL A 228 6.31 6.26 -0.49
CA VAL A 228 5.83 5.23 0.45
C VAL A 228 6.03 3.83 -0.12
N SER A 229 5.67 3.63 -1.39
CA SER A 229 5.77 2.31 -2.03
C SER A 229 7.22 1.84 -2.16
N VAL A 230 8.12 2.73 -2.57
CA VAL A 230 9.56 2.43 -2.69
C VAL A 230 10.17 2.16 -1.32
N LYS A 231 9.91 3.02 -0.34
CA LYS A 231 10.42 2.85 1.03
C LYS A 231 9.89 1.59 1.69
N SER A 232 8.62 1.28 1.54
CA SER A 232 8.04 0.02 2.03
C SER A 232 8.73 -1.20 1.41
N ALA A 233 9.00 -1.17 0.09
CA ALA A 233 9.71 -2.25 -0.57
C ALA A 233 11.16 -2.40 -0.05
N GLU A 234 11.87 -1.29 0.22
CA GLU A 234 13.22 -1.28 0.79
C GLU A 234 13.24 -1.87 2.20
N ILE A 235 12.34 -1.44 3.08
CA ILE A 235 12.23 -1.95 4.46
C ILE A 235 11.91 -3.45 4.44
N ILE A 236 10.93 -3.87 3.62
CA ILE A 236 10.55 -5.28 3.49
C ILE A 236 11.70 -6.13 2.97
N ALA A 237 12.50 -5.62 2.02
CA ALA A 237 13.66 -6.32 1.50
C ALA A 237 14.79 -6.47 2.55
N SER A 238 14.84 -5.63 3.57
CA SER A 238 15.80 -5.73 4.69
C SER A 238 15.40 -6.74 5.77
N LEU A 239 14.14 -7.23 5.76
CA LEU A 239 13.68 -8.21 6.73
C LEU A 239 14.44 -9.54 6.60
N PRO A 240 14.66 -10.26 7.72
CA PRO A 240 15.28 -11.58 7.68
C PRO A 240 14.53 -12.54 6.73
N ALA A 241 15.30 -13.25 5.89
CA ALA A 241 14.76 -14.12 4.84
C ALA A 241 13.97 -15.34 5.37
N SER A 242 14.18 -15.74 6.63
CA SER A 242 13.46 -16.85 7.22
C SER A 242 12.78 -16.46 8.53
N ILE A 243 11.47 -16.55 8.53
CA ILE A 243 10.70 -16.68 9.76
C ILE A 243 10.64 -18.17 10.05
N ASN A 244 11.15 -18.63 11.21
CA ASN A 244 11.05 -20.03 11.58
C ASN A 244 9.57 -20.35 11.89
N LEU A 245 8.82 -20.72 10.85
CA LEU A 245 7.37 -20.97 10.95
C LEU A 245 7.07 -22.24 11.79
N ASP A 246 8.04 -23.14 11.92
CA ASP A 246 7.90 -24.37 12.70
C ASP A 246 7.95 -24.13 14.22
N ALA A 247 8.43 -22.98 14.67
CA ALA A 247 8.48 -22.59 16.07
C ALA A 247 7.14 -22.05 16.63
N ALA A 248 6.11 -21.92 15.81
CA ALA A 248 4.76 -21.63 16.27
C ALA A 248 4.18 -22.86 16.97
N GLY A 249 4.64 -23.13 18.19
CA GLY A 249 4.06 -24.15 19.05
C GLY A 249 2.55 -23.95 19.09
N ASP A 250 1.80 -24.99 18.73
CA ASP A 250 0.34 -25.00 18.82
C ASP A 250 -0.05 -24.62 20.27
N PRO A 251 -0.61 -23.44 20.51
CA PRO A 251 -1.26 -23.21 21.78
C PRO A 251 -2.46 -24.16 21.83
N LYS A 252 -2.41 -25.17 22.70
CA LYS A 252 -3.57 -26.00 22.96
C LYS A 252 -4.76 -25.08 23.20
N PRO A 253 -5.90 -25.32 22.53
CA PRO A 253 -7.09 -24.51 22.75
C PRO A 253 -7.44 -24.55 24.24
N SER A 254 -7.43 -23.40 24.89
CA SER A 254 -7.89 -23.28 26.27
C SER A 254 -9.38 -23.63 26.29
N THR A 255 -9.73 -24.73 26.95
CA THR A 255 -11.10 -25.19 27.19
C THR A 255 -11.82 -24.36 28.25
N GLU A 256 -11.49 -23.11 28.44
CA GLU A 256 -12.27 -22.21 29.28
C GLU A 256 -13.41 -21.57 28.48
N ARG A 257 -14.53 -22.31 28.42
CA ARG A 257 -15.82 -21.72 28.07
C ARG A 257 -16.17 -20.70 29.15
N ARG A 258 -16.30 -19.44 28.75
CA ARG A 258 -16.98 -18.46 29.60
C ARG A 258 -18.40 -18.96 29.92
N LYS A 259 -18.64 -19.13 31.24
CA LYS A 259 -20.00 -19.20 31.79
C LYS A 259 -20.57 -17.80 31.91
#